data_00b9bd3b5c04ed19ae9a0ae248796e06
#
_entry.id   00b9bd3b5c04ed19ae9a0ae248796e06
#
_cell.length_a   1.000
_cell.length_b   1.000
_cell.length_c   1.000
_cell.angle_alpha   90.00
_cell.angle_beta   90.00
_cell.angle_gamma   90.00
#
_symmetry.space_group_name_H-M   'P 1'
#
loop_
_entity.id
_entity.type
_entity.pdbx_description
1 polymer ?
#
loop_
_entity_poly.entity_id
_entity_poly.type
_entity_poly.pdbx_seq_one_letter_code
_entity_poly.pdbx_strand_id
1 'polypeptide(L)'
;YSSAASDVYKRQARDQAQRVIDDVLKLSVANSAGEMVPLSSFTKVEEQLGQDQINRYNMYSTAALTCNVAPGSSSGQAIQEMETLFKEQLGDEFGYEWTSVAYQETQAGNTTTIVLVMALIVAFLVLAAQYESWTSPVAAVIGLPVALLGAMIGCMIMGTPVSVYTQIGIILLVALSAKNGILIVEFARDFRAEGNSIREAAYEAGHVRLRPILMTSFAFVLGVMPLLFATGAGAQSRIALGTAVVFGMAMNTLLATVYIPNFYELMQKLQEKFSRKKDDDVKKDTNM
;
A
#
# COMPACT_ATOMS: atom_id res chain seq x y z
N TYR A 1 26.09 -14.34 -31.82
CA TYR A 1 26.09 -13.30 -32.88
C TYR A 1 25.69 -13.84 -34.26
N SER A 2 25.73 -15.14 -34.44
CA SER A 2 25.45 -15.74 -35.76
C SER A 2 23.97 -16.00 -36.06
N SER A 3 23.08 -15.97 -35.04
CA SER A 3 21.71 -16.46 -35.23
C SER A 3 20.79 -15.45 -35.95
N ALA A 4 20.85 -14.16 -35.60
CA ALA A 4 19.93 -13.18 -36.18
C ALA A 4 20.21 -12.88 -37.65
N ALA A 5 21.48 -12.72 -38.04
CA ALA A 5 21.85 -12.50 -39.44
C ALA A 5 21.61 -13.75 -40.30
N SER A 6 21.92 -14.94 -39.79
CA SER A 6 21.66 -16.20 -40.51
C SER A 6 20.16 -16.50 -40.64
N ASP A 7 19.34 -16.08 -39.64
CA ASP A 7 17.90 -16.26 -39.67
C ASP A 7 17.21 -15.34 -40.70
N VAL A 8 17.70 -14.10 -40.83
CA VAL A 8 17.23 -13.16 -41.88
C VAL A 8 17.57 -13.70 -43.29
N TYR A 9 18.77 -14.23 -43.50
CA TYR A 9 19.15 -14.84 -44.78
C TYR A 9 18.35 -16.11 -45.10
N LYS A 10 18.10 -16.96 -44.13
CA LYS A 10 17.26 -18.16 -44.30
C LYS A 10 15.81 -17.82 -44.62
N ARG A 11 15.27 -16.77 -44.06
CA ARG A 11 13.90 -16.29 -44.33
C ARG A 11 13.77 -15.65 -45.71
N GLN A 12 14.81 -14.98 -46.25
CA GLN A 12 14.81 -14.36 -47.57
C GLN A 12 14.96 -15.36 -48.73
N ALA A 13 15.57 -16.53 -48.47
CA ALA A 13 15.73 -17.58 -49.49
C ALA A 13 14.47 -18.44 -49.74
N ARG A 14 13.42 -18.24 -48.94
CA ARG A 14 12.17 -18.99 -49.05
C ARG A 14 11.04 -18.13 -49.57
N ASP A 15 10.39 -18.60 -50.61
CA ASP A 15 9.16 -17.99 -51.11
C ASP A 15 8.04 -18.15 -50.08
N GLN A 16 7.08 -17.23 -50.07
CA GLN A 16 5.97 -17.22 -49.08
C GLN A 16 5.17 -18.51 -49.10
N ALA A 17 5.04 -19.16 -50.28
CA ALA A 17 4.39 -20.46 -50.47
C ALA A 17 5.12 -21.62 -49.82
N GLN A 18 6.42 -21.50 -49.51
CA GLN A 18 7.25 -22.58 -48.93
C GLN A 18 7.44 -22.47 -47.41
N ARG A 19 6.66 -21.66 -46.75
CA ARG A 19 6.77 -21.43 -45.29
C ARG A 19 5.88 -22.36 -44.46
N VAL A 20 5.03 -23.15 -45.11
CA VAL A 20 4.20 -24.12 -44.44
C VAL A 20 5.05 -25.36 -44.12
N ILE A 21 4.85 -25.96 -42.94
CA ILE A 21 5.62 -27.09 -42.44
C ILE A 21 5.60 -28.26 -43.44
N ASP A 22 4.45 -28.53 -44.07
CA ASP A 22 4.29 -29.60 -45.07
C ASP A 22 5.10 -29.36 -46.36
N ASP A 23 5.44 -28.11 -46.68
CA ASP A 23 6.23 -27.79 -47.85
C ASP A 23 7.73 -27.99 -47.61
N VAL A 24 8.16 -28.05 -46.35
CA VAL A 24 9.56 -28.40 -46.00
C VAL A 24 9.88 -29.81 -46.45
N LEU A 25 8.95 -30.75 -46.33
CA LEU A 25 9.12 -32.13 -46.72
C LEU A 25 9.20 -32.33 -48.24
N LYS A 26 8.69 -31.38 -49.03
CA LYS A 26 8.77 -31.37 -50.50
C LYS A 26 10.11 -30.86 -51.05
N LEU A 27 10.93 -30.23 -50.22
CA LEU A 27 12.26 -29.77 -50.62
C LEU A 27 13.15 -30.98 -50.93
N SER A 28 13.92 -30.89 -52.02
CA SER A 28 14.84 -31.95 -52.40
C SER A 28 16.30 -31.51 -52.19
N VAL A 29 17.14 -32.47 -51.81
CA VAL A 29 18.59 -32.30 -51.61
C VAL A 29 19.30 -33.27 -52.53
N ALA A 30 20.38 -32.83 -53.16
CA ALA A 30 21.20 -33.73 -54.00
C ALA A 30 21.94 -34.72 -53.13
N ASN A 31 21.89 -36.01 -53.51
CA ASN A 31 22.68 -37.05 -52.90
C ASN A 31 24.15 -37.04 -53.46
N SER A 32 25.01 -37.91 -52.97
CA SER A 32 26.42 -37.98 -53.42
C SER A 32 26.56 -38.38 -54.92
N ALA A 33 25.51 -38.91 -55.52
CA ALA A 33 25.44 -39.27 -56.94
C ALA A 33 24.88 -38.15 -57.83
N GLY A 34 24.45 -37.00 -57.22
CA GLY A 34 23.85 -35.86 -57.91
C GLY A 34 22.34 -35.97 -58.16
N GLU A 35 21.67 -37.01 -57.64
CA GLU A 35 20.22 -37.18 -57.77
C GLU A 35 19.48 -36.39 -56.68
N MET A 36 18.35 -35.74 -57.06
CA MET A 36 17.52 -34.98 -56.17
C MET A 36 16.57 -35.88 -55.37
N VAL A 37 16.84 -35.95 -54.04
CA VAL A 37 16.04 -36.76 -53.10
C VAL A 37 15.20 -35.82 -52.24
N PRO A 38 13.86 -36.03 -52.15
CA PRO A 38 13.01 -35.20 -51.28
C PRO A 38 13.29 -35.46 -49.81
N LEU A 39 13.21 -34.40 -48.99
CA LEU A 39 13.45 -34.46 -47.54
C LEU A 39 12.50 -35.47 -46.85
N SER A 40 11.30 -35.61 -47.38
CA SER A 40 10.30 -36.55 -46.83
C SER A 40 10.75 -38.05 -46.82
N SER A 41 11.76 -38.42 -47.64
CA SER A 41 12.25 -39.80 -47.70
C SER A 41 13.19 -40.19 -46.56
N PHE A 42 13.79 -39.22 -45.83
CA PHE A 42 14.75 -39.49 -44.74
C PHE A 42 14.58 -38.60 -43.53
N THR A 43 13.59 -37.67 -43.53
CA THR A 43 13.29 -36.81 -42.37
C THR A 43 11.82 -36.93 -41.95
N LYS A 44 11.59 -36.81 -40.64
CA LYS A 44 10.26 -36.70 -40.06
C LYS A 44 10.16 -35.35 -39.35
N VAL A 45 9.07 -34.66 -39.58
CA VAL A 45 8.77 -33.40 -38.85
C VAL A 45 7.99 -33.71 -37.60
N GLU A 46 8.50 -33.29 -36.45
CA GLU A 46 7.79 -33.40 -35.18
C GLU A 46 7.58 -31.98 -34.64
N GLU A 47 6.36 -31.69 -34.23
CA GLU A 47 6.06 -30.43 -33.55
C GLU A 47 6.50 -30.54 -32.11
N GLN A 48 7.37 -29.62 -31.69
CA GLN A 48 7.82 -29.48 -30.32
C GLN A 48 7.51 -28.06 -29.83
N LEU A 49 7.01 -27.99 -28.62
CA LEU A 49 6.85 -26.70 -27.93
C LEU A 49 8.25 -26.18 -27.57
N GLY A 50 8.61 -25.08 -28.16
CA GLY A 50 9.88 -24.38 -27.89
C GLY A 50 9.61 -22.97 -27.39
N GLN A 51 10.60 -22.39 -26.74
CA GLN A 51 10.51 -20.98 -26.33
C GLN A 51 10.69 -20.08 -27.56
N ASP A 52 9.70 -19.24 -27.81
CA ASP A 52 9.73 -18.25 -28.89
C ASP A 52 10.72 -17.11 -28.54
N GLN A 53 10.82 -16.78 -27.26
CA GLN A 53 11.71 -15.74 -26.77
C GLN A 53 12.41 -16.17 -25.47
N ILE A 54 13.73 -16.07 -25.44
CA ILE A 54 14.52 -16.30 -24.23
C ILE A 54 14.80 -14.95 -23.56
N ASN A 55 14.15 -14.71 -22.45
CA ASN A 55 14.41 -13.53 -21.62
C ASN A 55 15.64 -13.77 -20.74
N ARG A 56 16.43 -12.74 -20.55
CA ARG A 56 17.56 -12.76 -19.62
C ARG A 56 17.43 -11.64 -18.61
N TYR A 57 17.70 -11.98 -17.37
CA TYR A 57 17.82 -11.05 -16.26
C TYR A 57 19.20 -11.24 -15.61
N ASN A 58 19.95 -10.16 -15.41
CA ASN A 58 21.32 -10.22 -14.92
C ASN A 58 22.22 -11.22 -15.67
N MET A 59 22.05 -11.32 -17.00
CA MET A 59 22.75 -12.24 -17.92
C MET A 59 22.36 -13.74 -17.79
N TYR A 60 21.54 -14.12 -16.83
CA TYR A 60 20.98 -15.46 -16.70
C TYR A 60 19.69 -15.62 -17.49
N SER A 61 19.46 -16.80 -18.07
CA SER A 61 18.18 -17.12 -18.70
C SER A 61 17.08 -17.19 -17.63
N THR A 62 15.96 -16.50 -17.83
CA THR A 62 14.90 -16.38 -16.83
C THR A 62 13.54 -16.69 -17.41
N ALA A 63 12.67 -17.19 -16.54
CA ALA A 63 11.22 -17.24 -16.74
C ALA A 63 10.55 -16.22 -15.79
N ALA A 64 9.77 -15.32 -16.35
CA ALA A 64 8.98 -14.38 -15.55
C ALA A 64 7.64 -15.03 -15.16
N LEU A 65 7.39 -15.15 -13.86
CA LEU A 65 6.14 -15.65 -13.31
C LEU A 65 5.34 -14.46 -12.76
N THR A 66 4.12 -14.27 -13.26
CA THR A 66 3.19 -13.27 -12.73
C THR A 66 2.06 -13.99 -12.01
N CYS A 67 1.95 -13.76 -10.71
CA CYS A 67 0.95 -14.38 -9.86
C CYS A 67 0.01 -13.32 -9.28
N ASN A 68 -1.27 -13.65 -9.17
CA ASN A 68 -2.24 -12.88 -8.44
C ASN A 68 -2.55 -13.57 -7.11
N VAL A 69 -2.67 -12.78 -6.06
CA VAL A 69 -3.01 -13.29 -4.73
C VAL A 69 -4.45 -13.77 -4.71
N ALA A 70 -4.69 -14.93 -4.10
CA ALA A 70 -6.04 -15.47 -3.94
C ALA A 70 -6.88 -14.57 -3.01
N PRO A 71 -8.21 -14.48 -3.22
CA PRO A 71 -9.08 -13.72 -2.33
C PRO A 71 -8.95 -14.20 -0.88
N GLY A 72 -8.72 -13.27 0.03
CA GLY A 72 -8.56 -13.56 1.46
C GLY A 72 -7.13 -13.81 1.95
N SER A 73 -6.14 -13.89 1.04
CA SER A 73 -4.71 -13.98 1.41
C SER A 73 -4.03 -12.61 1.29
N SER A 74 -2.97 -12.38 2.06
CA SER A 74 -2.15 -11.19 1.92
C SER A 74 -1.01 -11.41 0.92
N SER A 75 -0.52 -10.31 0.29
CA SER A 75 0.64 -10.38 -0.60
C SER A 75 1.89 -10.90 0.10
N GLY A 76 2.12 -10.50 1.35
CA GLY A 76 3.25 -11.00 2.15
C GLY A 76 3.19 -12.51 2.41
N GLN A 77 2.00 -13.07 2.68
CA GLN A 77 1.81 -14.52 2.81
C GLN A 77 2.10 -15.23 1.50
N ALA A 78 1.58 -14.71 0.38
CA ALA A 78 1.83 -15.29 -0.94
C ALA A 78 3.33 -15.30 -1.30
N ILE A 79 4.07 -14.22 -0.96
CA ILE A 79 5.52 -14.16 -1.12
C ILE A 79 6.21 -15.25 -0.31
N GLN A 80 5.88 -15.41 0.97
CA GLN A 80 6.47 -16.43 1.84
C GLN A 80 6.17 -17.85 1.38
N GLU A 81 4.92 -18.12 0.98
CA GLU A 81 4.52 -19.41 0.42
C GLU A 81 5.28 -19.74 -0.86
N MET A 82 5.41 -18.77 -1.77
CA MET A 82 6.17 -18.94 -3.00
C MET A 82 7.66 -19.19 -2.74
N GLU A 83 8.27 -18.52 -1.77
CA GLU A 83 9.66 -18.76 -1.37
C GLU A 83 9.84 -20.17 -0.80
N THR A 84 8.88 -20.61 0.00
CA THR A 84 8.91 -21.97 0.58
C THR A 84 8.77 -23.02 -0.51
N LEU A 85 7.77 -22.88 -1.39
CA LEU A 85 7.55 -23.78 -2.52
C LEU A 85 8.79 -23.82 -3.46
N PHE A 86 9.39 -22.67 -3.72
CA PHE A 86 10.57 -22.60 -4.56
C PHE A 86 11.74 -23.41 -3.96
N LYS A 87 12.01 -23.25 -2.67
CA LYS A 87 13.06 -23.99 -1.97
C LYS A 87 12.79 -25.49 -1.91
N GLU A 88 11.52 -25.89 -1.73
CA GLU A 88 11.14 -27.29 -1.65
C GLU A 88 11.14 -28.00 -3.00
N GLN A 89 10.71 -27.31 -4.07
CA GLN A 89 10.49 -27.93 -5.37
C GLN A 89 11.68 -27.81 -6.31
N LEU A 90 12.41 -26.69 -6.28
CA LEU A 90 13.48 -26.37 -7.25
C LEU A 90 14.89 -26.44 -6.64
N GLY A 91 15.00 -26.42 -5.30
CA GLY A 91 16.26 -26.55 -4.60
C GLY A 91 17.27 -25.44 -4.96
N ASP A 92 18.56 -25.79 -4.89
CA ASP A 92 19.67 -24.83 -5.12
C ASP A 92 20.07 -24.69 -6.60
N GLU A 93 19.42 -25.43 -7.52
CA GLU A 93 19.75 -25.37 -8.95
C GLU A 93 19.25 -24.10 -9.64
N PHE A 94 18.22 -23.49 -9.09
CA PHE A 94 17.61 -22.28 -9.62
C PHE A 94 17.68 -21.14 -8.61
N GLY A 95 17.93 -19.92 -9.10
CA GLY A 95 17.79 -18.69 -8.33
C GLY A 95 16.45 -18.01 -8.61
N TYR A 96 15.94 -17.25 -7.66
CA TYR A 96 14.79 -16.38 -7.89
C TYR A 96 15.08 -14.96 -7.41
N GLU A 97 14.45 -13.99 -8.07
CA GLU A 97 14.46 -12.60 -7.64
C GLU A 97 13.05 -12.02 -7.76
N TRP A 98 12.66 -11.27 -6.75
CA TRP A 98 11.42 -10.51 -6.77
C TRP A 98 11.59 -9.24 -7.59
N THR A 99 10.59 -8.90 -8.39
CA THR A 99 10.59 -7.69 -9.21
C THR A 99 9.33 -6.87 -8.98
N SER A 100 9.34 -5.61 -9.46
CA SER A 100 8.18 -4.72 -9.39
C SER A 100 7.66 -4.51 -7.95
N VAL A 101 6.37 -4.69 -7.71
CA VAL A 101 5.71 -4.46 -6.41
C VAL A 101 6.19 -5.45 -5.34
N ALA A 102 6.38 -6.73 -5.71
CA ALA A 102 6.85 -7.75 -4.77
C ALA A 102 8.26 -7.41 -4.25
N TYR A 103 9.15 -6.90 -5.10
CA TYR A 103 10.46 -6.41 -4.68
C TYR A 103 10.33 -5.24 -3.69
N GLN A 104 9.46 -4.28 -3.96
CA GLN A 104 9.22 -3.16 -3.05
C GLN A 104 8.68 -3.64 -1.69
N GLU A 105 7.80 -4.63 -1.70
CA GLU A 105 7.23 -5.20 -0.49
C GLU A 105 8.26 -5.96 0.35
N THR A 106 9.13 -6.74 -0.27
CA THR A 106 10.23 -7.43 0.42
C THR A 106 11.27 -6.47 0.97
N GLN A 107 11.59 -5.39 0.25
CA GLN A 107 12.49 -4.34 0.70
C GLN A 107 11.87 -3.46 1.81
N ALA A 108 10.57 -3.19 1.71
CA ALA A 108 9.87 -2.39 2.72
C ALA A 108 9.86 -3.09 4.08
N GLY A 109 9.64 -4.41 4.12
CA GLY A 109 9.67 -5.23 5.32
C GLY A 109 9.07 -4.53 6.56
N ASN A 110 9.81 -4.47 7.67
CA ASN A 110 9.42 -3.74 8.87
C ASN A 110 9.65 -2.22 8.78
N THR A 111 10.29 -1.73 7.70
CA THR A 111 10.67 -0.32 7.56
C THR A 111 9.44 0.59 7.57
N THR A 112 8.35 0.18 6.91
CA THR A 112 7.11 0.97 6.88
C THR A 112 6.51 1.12 8.28
N THR A 113 6.53 0.06 9.09
CA THR A 113 6.05 0.11 10.49
C THR A 113 6.92 1.04 11.33
N ILE A 114 8.25 0.98 11.17
CA ILE A 114 9.18 1.86 11.86
C ILE A 114 8.92 3.33 11.47
N VAL A 115 8.79 3.60 10.17
CA VAL A 115 8.50 4.95 9.66
C VAL A 115 7.16 5.47 10.19
N LEU A 116 6.12 4.63 10.23
CA LEU A 116 4.81 5.01 10.78
C LEU A 116 4.91 5.37 12.26
N VAL A 117 5.58 4.54 13.07
CA VAL A 117 5.78 4.80 14.50
C VAL A 117 6.60 6.08 14.71
N MET A 118 7.70 6.26 13.97
CA MET A 118 8.51 7.48 14.02
C MET A 118 7.71 8.73 13.63
N ALA A 119 6.89 8.65 12.59
CA ALA A 119 6.02 9.73 12.16
C ALA A 119 5.01 10.12 13.25
N LEU A 120 4.42 9.13 13.94
CA LEU A 120 3.51 9.38 15.07
C LEU A 120 4.23 10.03 16.25
N ILE A 121 5.44 9.57 16.59
CA ILE A 121 6.25 10.15 17.65
C ILE A 121 6.60 11.62 17.33
N VAL A 122 7.09 11.89 16.12
CA VAL A 122 7.44 13.25 15.71
C VAL A 122 6.20 14.14 15.70
N ALA A 123 5.07 13.68 15.14
CA ALA A 123 3.83 14.44 15.16
C ALA A 123 3.38 14.75 16.59
N PHE A 124 3.44 13.77 17.49
CA PHE A 124 3.13 13.96 18.90
C PHE A 124 4.03 14.99 19.57
N LEU A 125 5.36 14.91 19.35
CA LEU A 125 6.32 15.86 19.92
C LEU A 125 6.11 17.29 19.41
N VAL A 126 5.83 17.45 18.10
CA VAL A 126 5.51 18.76 17.52
C VAL A 126 4.25 19.35 18.15
N LEU A 127 3.21 18.53 18.32
CA LEU A 127 1.98 18.96 18.98
C LEU A 127 2.21 19.28 20.47
N ALA A 128 3.03 18.49 21.17
CA ALA A 128 3.37 18.74 22.55
C ALA A 128 4.12 20.07 22.72
N ALA A 129 5.03 20.38 21.80
CA ALA A 129 5.73 21.66 21.77
C ALA A 129 4.79 22.84 21.45
N GLN A 130 3.86 22.65 20.50
CA GLN A 130 2.90 23.69 20.11
C GLN A 130 1.89 24.00 21.22
N TYR A 131 1.44 22.98 21.94
CA TYR A 131 0.45 23.13 23.00
C TYR A 131 1.04 23.39 24.38
N GLU A 132 2.36 23.34 24.52
CA GLU A 132 3.06 23.44 25.83
C GLU A 132 2.45 22.48 26.88
N SER A 133 1.97 21.33 26.42
CA SER A 133 1.24 20.35 27.23
C SER A 133 1.44 18.95 26.68
N TRP A 134 1.53 17.96 27.57
CA TRP A 134 1.62 16.54 27.19
C TRP A 134 0.25 15.87 27.02
N THR A 135 -0.80 16.46 27.61
CA THR A 135 -2.14 15.86 27.60
C THR A 135 -2.97 16.27 26.41
N SER A 136 -2.85 17.52 25.94
CA SER A 136 -3.60 18.02 24.78
C SER A 136 -3.31 17.28 23.48
N PRO A 137 -2.05 16.92 23.15
CA PRO A 137 -1.75 16.10 21.96
C PRO A 137 -2.40 14.74 22.00
N VAL A 138 -2.52 14.10 23.17
CA VAL A 138 -3.19 12.80 23.29
C VAL A 138 -4.65 12.90 22.86
N ALA A 139 -5.36 13.96 23.26
CA ALA A 139 -6.74 14.16 22.84
C ALA A 139 -6.89 14.37 21.32
N ALA A 140 -5.91 15.04 20.68
CA ALA A 140 -5.91 15.23 19.23
C ALA A 140 -5.62 13.95 18.46
N VAL A 141 -4.74 13.09 18.99
CA VAL A 141 -4.27 11.85 18.33
C VAL A 141 -5.24 10.68 18.53
N ILE A 142 -6.13 10.74 19.52
CA ILE A 142 -7.05 9.64 19.86
C ILE A 142 -7.98 9.23 18.72
N GLY A 143 -8.20 10.09 17.72
CA GLY A 143 -8.95 9.77 16.51
C GLY A 143 -8.25 8.80 15.57
N LEU A 144 -6.91 8.64 15.66
CA LEU A 144 -6.15 7.79 14.76
C LEU A 144 -6.53 6.31 14.79
N PRO A 145 -6.67 5.66 15.96
CA PRO A 145 -7.12 4.26 16.02
C PRO A 145 -8.47 4.05 15.33
N VAL A 146 -9.38 5.00 15.44
CA VAL A 146 -10.70 4.94 14.79
C VAL A 146 -10.56 5.02 13.26
N ALA A 147 -9.68 5.89 12.77
CA ALA A 147 -9.39 6.00 11.35
C ALA A 147 -8.75 4.71 10.80
N LEU A 148 -7.81 4.13 11.54
CA LEU A 148 -7.17 2.85 11.18
C LEU A 148 -8.20 1.71 11.12
N LEU A 149 -9.09 1.61 12.11
CA LEU A 149 -10.19 0.64 12.09
C LEU A 149 -11.07 0.81 10.86
N GLY A 150 -11.41 2.05 10.51
CA GLY A 150 -12.18 2.36 9.30
C GLY A 150 -11.47 1.89 8.03
N ALA A 151 -10.18 2.13 7.91
CA ALA A 151 -9.36 1.66 6.78
C ALA A 151 -9.35 0.13 6.68
N MET A 152 -9.17 -0.58 7.80
CA MET A 152 -9.17 -2.04 7.82
C MET A 152 -10.53 -2.63 7.46
N ILE A 153 -11.61 -2.07 8.00
CA ILE A 153 -12.98 -2.45 7.64
C ILE A 153 -13.22 -2.22 6.14
N GLY A 154 -12.76 -1.09 5.60
CA GLY A 154 -12.85 -0.79 4.18
C GLY A 154 -12.13 -1.84 3.33
N CYS A 155 -10.91 -2.24 3.71
CA CYS A 155 -10.17 -3.29 3.03
C CYS A 155 -10.92 -4.63 3.06
N MET A 156 -11.56 -4.98 4.19
CA MET A 156 -12.38 -6.19 4.30
C MET A 156 -13.61 -6.15 3.40
N ILE A 157 -14.32 -5.02 3.35
CA ILE A 157 -15.52 -4.86 2.52
C ILE A 157 -15.18 -4.94 1.03
N MET A 158 -14.09 -4.27 0.62
CA MET A 158 -13.64 -4.22 -0.78
C MET A 158 -12.83 -5.46 -1.20
N GLY A 159 -12.50 -6.37 -0.27
CA GLY A 159 -11.66 -7.53 -0.54
C GLY A 159 -10.24 -7.16 -1.00
N THR A 160 -9.75 -5.98 -0.61
CA THR A 160 -8.41 -5.52 -0.99
C THR A 160 -7.38 -5.99 0.03
N PRO A 161 -6.26 -6.61 -0.40
CA PRO A 161 -5.21 -7.02 0.52
C PRO A 161 -4.49 -5.80 1.11
N VAL A 162 -3.91 -5.98 2.29
CA VAL A 162 -3.06 -4.95 2.91
C VAL A 162 -1.71 -4.94 2.21
N SER A 163 -1.59 -4.13 1.18
CA SER A 163 -0.39 -3.94 0.37
C SER A 163 0.40 -2.69 0.80
N VAL A 164 1.57 -2.48 0.21
CA VAL A 164 2.35 -1.23 0.37
C VAL A 164 1.51 0.01 0.05
N TYR A 165 0.63 -0.06 -0.94
CA TYR A 165 -0.25 1.06 -1.31
C TYR A 165 -1.32 1.33 -0.23
N THR A 166 -1.85 0.29 0.40
CA THR A 166 -2.73 0.43 1.57
C THR A 166 -2.00 1.11 2.72
N GLN A 167 -0.74 0.75 2.97
CA GLN A 167 0.10 1.35 4.01
C GLN A 167 0.37 2.84 3.73
N ILE A 168 0.64 3.20 2.48
CA ILE A 168 0.77 4.62 2.06
C ILE A 168 -0.55 5.37 2.32
N GLY A 169 -1.70 4.75 1.99
CA GLY A 169 -3.02 5.30 2.30
C GLY A 169 -3.24 5.52 3.79
N ILE A 170 -2.78 4.60 4.63
CA ILE A 170 -2.83 4.72 6.09
C ILE A 170 -1.97 5.89 6.59
N ILE A 171 -0.75 6.07 6.07
CA ILE A 171 0.11 7.20 6.45
C ILE A 171 -0.56 8.54 6.09
N LEU A 172 -1.13 8.63 4.90
CA LEU A 172 -1.90 9.81 4.48
C LEU A 172 -3.11 10.05 5.40
N LEU A 173 -3.82 8.98 5.76
CA LEU A 173 -4.98 9.02 6.64
C LEU A 173 -4.61 9.53 8.04
N VAL A 174 -3.45 9.15 8.58
CA VAL A 174 -2.94 9.63 9.87
C VAL A 174 -2.82 11.15 9.85
N ALA A 175 -2.21 11.73 8.82
CA ALA A 175 -2.04 13.16 8.68
C ALA A 175 -3.38 13.91 8.60
N LEU A 176 -4.34 13.37 7.84
CA LEU A 176 -5.67 13.96 7.66
C LEU A 176 -6.53 13.85 8.93
N SER A 177 -6.45 12.72 9.62
CA SER A 177 -7.18 12.48 10.87
C SER A 177 -6.69 13.39 11.99
N ALA A 178 -5.36 13.54 12.15
CA ALA A 178 -4.76 14.41 13.14
C ALA A 178 -5.23 15.86 12.98
N LYS A 179 -5.34 16.36 11.74
CA LYS A 179 -5.84 17.70 11.44
C LYS A 179 -7.20 17.99 12.09
N ASN A 180 -8.14 17.05 12.01
CA ASN A 180 -9.48 17.21 12.56
C ASN A 180 -9.43 17.29 14.10
N GLY A 181 -8.61 16.44 14.73
CA GLY A 181 -8.39 16.44 16.17
C GLY A 181 -7.76 17.75 16.67
N ILE A 182 -6.74 18.23 15.97
CA ILE A 182 -6.04 19.48 16.28
C ILE A 182 -7.02 20.66 16.31
N LEU A 183 -7.86 20.78 15.26
CA LEU A 183 -8.80 21.89 15.15
C LEU A 183 -9.83 21.92 16.29
N ILE A 184 -10.31 20.78 16.75
CA ILE A 184 -11.28 20.70 17.87
C ILE A 184 -10.60 21.06 19.19
N VAL A 185 -9.40 20.50 19.44
CA VAL A 185 -8.64 20.70 20.68
C VAL A 185 -8.21 22.16 20.82
N GLU A 186 -7.76 22.79 19.73
CA GLU A 186 -7.35 24.20 19.71
C GLU A 186 -8.52 25.13 20.09
N PHE A 187 -9.67 24.94 19.44
CA PHE A 187 -10.87 25.71 19.78
C PHE A 187 -11.36 25.47 21.22
N ALA A 188 -11.30 24.23 21.69
CA ALA A 188 -11.67 23.94 23.07
C ALA A 188 -10.75 24.63 24.08
N ARG A 189 -9.44 24.75 23.77
CA ARG A 189 -8.50 25.52 24.59
C ARG A 189 -8.80 27.02 24.60
N ASP A 190 -9.11 27.58 23.42
CA ASP A 190 -9.46 29.00 23.30
C ASP A 190 -10.71 29.32 24.12
N PHE A 191 -11.79 28.55 24.00
CA PHE A 191 -12.99 28.70 24.81
C PHE A 191 -12.73 28.52 26.31
N ARG A 192 -11.81 27.62 26.68
CA ARG A 192 -11.41 27.45 28.06
C ARG A 192 -10.63 28.66 28.59
N ALA A 193 -9.78 29.29 27.76
CA ALA A 193 -9.05 30.50 28.10
C ALA A 193 -9.96 31.72 28.35
N GLU A 194 -11.13 31.75 27.71
CA GLU A 194 -12.20 32.75 27.92
C GLU A 194 -12.93 32.59 29.27
N GLY A 195 -12.62 31.54 30.05
CA GLY A 195 -13.18 31.29 31.37
C GLY A 195 -14.37 30.32 31.42
N ASN A 196 -14.74 29.70 30.31
CA ASN A 196 -15.80 28.70 30.26
C ASN A 196 -15.41 27.42 31.02
N SER A 197 -16.41 26.63 31.45
CA SER A 197 -16.16 25.33 32.07
C SER A 197 -15.51 24.35 31.04
N ILE A 198 -14.76 23.35 31.52
CA ILE A 198 -14.12 22.35 30.64
C ILE A 198 -15.15 21.68 29.72
N ARG A 199 -16.32 21.35 30.27
CA ARG A 199 -17.37 20.67 29.54
C ARG A 199 -18.04 21.56 28.50
N GLU A 200 -18.31 22.80 28.83
CA GLU A 200 -18.85 23.80 27.89
C GLU A 200 -17.87 24.09 26.76
N ALA A 201 -16.60 24.31 27.08
CA ALA A 201 -15.55 24.52 26.09
C ALA A 201 -15.42 23.33 25.12
N ALA A 202 -15.46 22.09 25.63
CA ALA A 202 -15.41 20.89 24.80
C ALA A 202 -16.63 20.75 23.88
N TYR A 203 -17.81 21.01 24.41
CA TYR A 203 -19.08 20.92 23.65
C TYR A 203 -19.16 22.00 22.57
N GLU A 204 -18.88 23.24 22.91
CA GLU A 204 -18.95 24.38 21.99
C GLU A 204 -17.92 24.24 20.86
N ALA A 205 -16.68 23.83 21.18
CA ALA A 205 -15.67 23.55 20.18
C ALA A 205 -16.11 22.47 19.19
N GLY A 206 -16.70 21.38 19.69
CA GLY A 206 -17.25 20.31 18.85
C GLY A 206 -18.38 20.83 17.96
N HIS A 207 -19.30 21.63 18.49
CA HIS A 207 -20.43 22.16 17.76
C HIS A 207 -20.02 23.16 16.66
N VAL A 208 -19.15 24.11 16.98
CA VAL A 208 -18.68 25.15 16.05
C VAL A 208 -17.84 24.53 14.93
N ARG A 209 -17.00 23.52 15.25
CA ARG A 209 -16.11 22.89 14.29
C ARG A 209 -16.73 21.73 13.50
N LEU A 210 -17.92 21.26 13.89
CA LEU A 210 -18.60 20.17 13.18
C LEU A 210 -18.80 20.46 11.68
N ARG A 211 -19.36 21.62 11.36
CA ARG A 211 -19.63 21.99 9.96
C ARG A 211 -18.37 22.06 9.09
N PRO A 212 -17.31 22.82 9.46
CA PRO A 212 -16.06 22.85 8.70
C PRO A 212 -15.41 21.47 8.52
N ILE A 213 -15.42 20.63 9.55
CA ILE A 213 -14.87 19.28 9.49
C ILE A 213 -15.66 18.41 8.51
N LEU A 214 -16.98 18.41 8.61
CA LEU A 214 -17.84 17.68 7.67
C LEU A 214 -17.64 18.15 6.23
N MET A 215 -17.59 19.46 5.98
CA MET A 215 -17.39 20.00 4.63
C MET A 215 -16.05 19.52 4.03
N THR A 216 -14.97 19.63 4.78
CA THR A 216 -13.65 19.20 4.29
C THR A 216 -13.54 17.70 4.11
N SER A 217 -14.14 16.92 5.01
CA SER A 217 -14.14 15.47 4.95
C SER A 217 -14.98 14.95 3.77
N PHE A 218 -16.18 15.50 3.55
CA PHE A 218 -17.01 15.13 2.40
C PHE A 218 -16.34 15.51 1.09
N ALA A 219 -15.78 16.72 0.98
CA ALA A 219 -15.08 17.15 -0.21
C ALA A 219 -13.89 16.21 -0.53
N PHE A 220 -13.14 15.81 0.51
CA PHE A 220 -12.02 14.90 0.36
C PHE A 220 -12.47 13.47 -0.02
N VAL A 221 -13.44 12.90 0.69
CA VAL A 221 -13.98 11.56 0.41
C VAL A 221 -14.54 11.48 -1.02
N LEU A 222 -15.33 12.46 -1.43
CA LEU A 222 -15.88 12.52 -2.79
C LEU A 222 -14.77 12.70 -3.84
N GLY A 223 -13.74 13.49 -3.54
CA GLY A 223 -12.60 13.70 -4.43
C GLY A 223 -11.74 12.44 -4.63
N VAL A 224 -11.63 11.59 -3.61
CA VAL A 224 -10.85 10.34 -3.66
C VAL A 224 -11.70 9.14 -4.09
N MET A 225 -13.02 9.21 -3.98
CA MET A 225 -13.95 8.13 -4.34
C MET A 225 -13.72 7.54 -5.76
N PRO A 226 -13.38 8.31 -6.81
CA PRO A 226 -13.09 7.74 -8.12
C PRO A 226 -11.95 6.71 -8.12
N LEU A 227 -11.03 6.76 -7.14
CA LEU A 227 -9.94 5.77 -7.03
C LEU A 227 -10.44 4.36 -6.70
N LEU A 228 -11.59 4.24 -6.01
CA LEU A 228 -12.19 2.95 -5.68
C LEU A 228 -12.66 2.18 -6.93
N PHE A 229 -13.00 2.92 -7.98
CA PHE A 229 -13.53 2.38 -9.24
C PHE A 229 -12.49 2.46 -10.38
N ALA A 230 -11.22 2.60 -10.03
CA ALA A 230 -10.15 2.69 -11.01
C ALA A 230 -10.07 1.43 -11.87
N THR A 231 -9.83 1.60 -13.18
CA THR A 231 -9.67 0.51 -14.14
C THR A 231 -8.36 0.69 -14.93
N GLY A 232 -7.92 -0.37 -15.61
CA GLY A 232 -6.71 -0.35 -16.43
C GLY A 232 -5.42 -0.59 -15.65
N ALA A 233 -4.30 -0.23 -16.23
CA ALA A 233 -2.98 -0.43 -15.64
C ALA A 233 -2.84 0.31 -14.30
N GLY A 234 -2.36 -0.38 -13.26
CA GLY A 234 -2.21 0.15 -11.91
C GLY A 234 -3.54 0.38 -11.15
N ALA A 235 -4.65 -0.21 -11.60
CA ALA A 235 -5.95 -0.09 -10.92
C ALA A 235 -5.88 -0.58 -9.47
N GLN A 236 -5.26 -1.73 -9.23
CA GLN A 236 -5.14 -2.33 -7.89
C GLN A 236 -4.45 -1.40 -6.88
N SER A 237 -3.40 -0.72 -7.29
CA SER A 237 -2.69 0.24 -6.44
C SER A 237 -3.58 1.42 -6.04
N ARG A 238 -4.33 1.96 -7.01
CA ARG A 238 -5.27 3.07 -6.78
C ARG A 238 -6.45 2.66 -5.92
N ILE A 239 -7.01 1.47 -6.15
CA ILE A 239 -8.10 0.92 -5.35
C ILE A 239 -7.64 0.69 -3.91
N ALA A 240 -6.48 0.06 -3.70
CA ALA A 240 -5.95 -0.22 -2.37
C ALA A 240 -5.71 1.08 -1.56
N LEU A 241 -5.08 2.09 -2.16
CA LEU A 241 -4.88 3.40 -1.55
C LEU A 241 -6.22 4.11 -1.29
N GLY A 242 -7.09 4.16 -2.31
CA GLY A 242 -8.40 4.81 -2.21
C GLY A 242 -9.28 4.18 -1.14
N THR A 243 -9.30 2.86 -1.02
CA THR A 243 -10.08 2.12 -0.02
C THR A 243 -9.66 2.51 1.40
N ALA A 244 -8.36 2.43 1.71
CA ALA A 244 -7.87 2.80 3.04
C ALA A 244 -8.25 4.23 3.41
N VAL A 245 -8.08 5.16 2.48
CA VAL A 245 -8.30 6.59 2.72
C VAL A 245 -9.78 6.94 2.83
N VAL A 246 -10.62 6.46 1.93
CA VAL A 246 -12.07 6.79 1.91
C VAL A 246 -12.77 6.23 3.13
N PHE A 247 -12.61 4.94 3.41
CA PHE A 247 -13.28 4.30 4.55
C PHE A 247 -12.68 4.78 5.89
N GLY A 248 -11.37 4.96 5.96
CA GLY A 248 -10.73 5.49 7.15
C GLY A 248 -11.16 6.92 7.46
N MET A 249 -11.24 7.80 6.45
CA MET A 249 -11.68 9.18 6.63
C MET A 249 -13.16 9.28 6.96
N ALA A 250 -14.01 8.46 6.32
CA ALA A 250 -15.44 8.42 6.63
C ALA A 250 -15.68 7.99 8.09
N MET A 251 -15.03 6.92 8.53
CA MET A 251 -15.12 6.42 9.91
C MET A 251 -14.59 7.44 10.92
N ASN A 252 -13.42 8.04 10.62
CA ASN A 252 -12.85 9.10 11.46
C ASN A 252 -13.80 10.30 11.57
N THR A 253 -14.40 10.73 10.47
CA THR A 253 -15.30 11.89 10.51
C THR A 253 -16.56 11.62 11.32
N LEU A 254 -17.15 10.43 11.18
CA LEU A 254 -18.37 10.06 11.89
C LEU A 254 -18.13 9.88 13.39
N LEU A 255 -17.06 9.17 13.76
CA LEU A 255 -16.83 8.80 15.15
C LEU A 255 -15.92 9.79 15.91
N ALA A 256 -14.82 10.24 15.29
CA ALA A 256 -13.85 11.11 15.97
C ALA A 256 -14.48 12.45 16.35
N THR A 257 -15.40 12.99 15.55
CA THR A 257 -16.13 14.22 15.86
C THR A 257 -16.91 14.12 17.18
N VAL A 258 -17.40 12.93 17.51
CA VAL A 258 -18.12 12.67 18.78
C VAL A 258 -17.14 12.37 19.92
N TYR A 259 -16.06 11.62 19.63
CA TYR A 259 -15.12 11.18 20.67
C TYR A 259 -14.12 12.24 21.11
N ILE A 260 -13.63 13.07 20.18
CA ILE A 260 -12.58 14.05 20.46
C ILE A 260 -12.98 15.05 21.55
N PRO A 261 -14.17 15.67 21.55
CA PRO A 261 -14.60 16.56 22.64
C PRO A 261 -14.65 15.88 24.00
N ASN A 262 -15.16 14.63 24.05
CA ASN A 262 -15.23 13.85 25.28
C ASN A 262 -13.84 13.50 25.82
N PHE A 263 -12.92 13.12 24.93
CA PHE A 263 -11.51 12.85 25.32
C PHE A 263 -10.77 14.13 25.75
N TYR A 264 -11.05 15.25 25.11
CA TYR A 264 -10.52 16.52 25.57
C TYR A 264 -10.97 16.86 27.00
N GLU A 265 -12.27 16.69 27.31
CA GLU A 265 -12.79 16.87 28.66
C GLU A 265 -12.07 15.96 29.68
N LEU A 266 -11.84 14.69 29.32
CA LEU A 266 -11.15 13.71 30.18
C LEU A 266 -9.68 14.13 30.42
N MET A 267 -8.97 14.46 29.35
CA MET A 267 -7.54 14.84 29.40
C MET A 267 -7.35 16.15 30.16
N GLN A 268 -8.21 17.13 29.95
CA GLN A 268 -8.15 18.40 30.64
C GLN A 268 -8.43 18.26 32.15
N LYS A 269 -9.39 17.43 32.54
CA LYS A 269 -9.63 17.09 33.94
C LYS A 269 -8.43 16.39 34.61
N LEU A 270 -7.77 15.50 33.86
CA LEU A 270 -6.55 14.83 34.32
C LEU A 270 -5.42 15.85 34.52
N GLN A 271 -5.22 16.74 33.57
CA GLN A 271 -4.19 17.79 33.63
C GLN A 271 -4.39 18.72 34.84
N GLU A 272 -5.61 19.21 35.05
CA GLU A 272 -5.92 20.09 36.18
C GLU A 272 -5.75 19.37 37.53
N LYS A 273 -6.11 18.06 37.59
CA LYS A 273 -5.90 17.25 38.79
C LYS A 273 -4.41 17.04 39.10
N PHE A 274 -3.58 16.84 38.10
CA PHE A 274 -2.12 16.70 38.28
C PHE A 274 -1.47 18.03 38.64
N SER A 275 -1.90 19.16 38.03
CA SER A 275 -1.40 20.47 38.35
C SER A 275 -1.72 20.86 39.81
N ARG A 276 -2.96 20.66 40.27
CA ARG A 276 -3.35 20.91 41.68
C ARG A 276 -2.52 20.09 42.65
N LYS A 277 -2.27 18.81 42.36
CA LYS A 277 -1.44 17.98 43.23
C LYS A 277 -0.02 18.48 43.35
N LYS A 278 0.55 18.99 42.25
CA LYS A 278 1.90 19.57 42.25
C LYS A 278 1.99 20.87 43.07
N ASP A 279 0.96 21.72 42.98
CA ASP A 279 0.89 22.96 43.77
C ASP A 279 0.71 22.70 45.28
N ASP A 280 -0.02 21.66 45.65
CA ASP A 280 -0.19 21.22 47.04
C ASP A 280 1.10 20.62 47.62
N ASP A 281 1.83 19.84 46.83
CA ASP A 281 3.13 19.27 47.21
C ASP A 281 4.20 20.39 47.39
N VAL A 282 4.27 21.36 46.47
CA VAL A 282 5.17 22.51 46.59
C VAL A 282 4.86 23.37 47.82
N LYS A 283 3.57 23.59 48.12
CA LYS A 283 3.18 24.34 49.35
C LYS A 283 3.50 23.59 50.62
N LYS A 284 3.51 22.25 50.65
CA LYS A 284 3.96 21.47 51.78
C LYS A 284 5.46 21.54 52.02
N ASP A 285 6.25 21.52 50.94
CA ASP A 285 7.72 21.63 51.03
C ASP A 285 8.19 23.04 51.42
N THR A 286 7.42 24.07 51.12
CA THR A 286 7.75 25.48 51.49
C THR A 286 7.39 25.81 52.95
N ASN A 287 6.54 24.98 53.59
CA ASN A 287 6.11 25.15 54.97
C ASN A 287 6.85 24.23 55.97
N MET A 288 7.86 23.49 55.54
CA MET A 288 8.84 22.78 56.36
C MET A 288 10.15 23.56 56.48
#